data_f7a2450afbf7fbff61eed376811b15a2
#
_entry.id   f7a2450afbf7fbff61eed376811b15a2
#
_cell.length_a   1.000
_cell.length_b   1.000
_cell.length_c   1.000
_cell.angle_alpha   90.00
_cell.angle_beta   90.00
_cell.angle_gamma   90.00
#
_symmetry.space_group_name_H-M   'P 1'
#
loop_
_entity.id
_entity.type
_entity.pdbx_description
1 polymer ?
#
loop_
_entity_poly.entity_id
_entity_poly.type
_entity_poly.pdbx_seq_one_letter_code
_entity_poly.pdbx_strand_id
1 'polypeptide(L)'
;MIPARDTIAAVATAPGRGGVGIVRVSGPRARAIAITLSGREPTPRHAHYGPFHADDGEVIDEGLLLFFPGPHSFTGEDVLELHGHGGPVVLDMLLQRCVELGVRLARPGEFSERAFLNDKLDLAQAEAIADLIEASSAQAARNAVRSLQGEFSRRVHQLTERLIQLRIYVEAAIDFPEEEIDFLADGHVLAQLDGVRTELSTVLREAGQGALLRDGMTVVIAGRPNAGKSSLLNALAGREAAIVTDIAGTTRDVLREHILIDGMPLHVVDTAGLRDTEDQVERIGVQRALSAIGEADRILLVVDASAPEASDPSALWPEFLDFSPEPGKVTLIRNKADLTGEAIVLRCDNDGQATLSLCARSGEGLELLREHLKHCMGYEQTAESSFSARRRHLDALRLADEHLRHGHDQLTLAGAGELLAEDLRLAQQALGEITGAFSSDDLLGRIFSSFCIGK
;
A
#
# COMPACT_ATOMS: atom_id res chain seq x y z
N MET A 1 18.46 17.13 -15.71
CA MET A 1 18.08 18.46 -16.23
C MET A 1 16.81 18.87 -15.49
N ILE A 2 16.87 19.84 -14.58
CA ILE A 2 15.67 20.37 -13.91
C ILE A 2 14.87 21.05 -15.02
N PRO A 3 13.66 20.55 -15.40
CA PRO A 3 12.88 21.22 -16.42
C PRO A 3 12.55 22.63 -15.95
N ALA A 4 12.47 23.56 -16.90
CA ALA A 4 12.03 24.93 -16.64
C ALA A 4 10.79 24.85 -15.77
N ARG A 5 10.81 25.53 -14.61
CA ARG A 5 9.75 25.51 -13.58
C ARG A 5 8.45 26.02 -14.19
N ASP A 6 7.67 25.11 -14.80
CA ASP A 6 6.34 25.39 -15.30
C ASP A 6 5.34 25.42 -14.13
N THR A 7 4.18 26.02 -14.37
CA THR A 7 3.09 26.03 -13.39
C THR A 7 2.07 24.98 -13.79
N ILE A 8 1.62 24.18 -12.85
CA ILE A 8 0.65 23.11 -13.02
C ILE A 8 -0.63 23.37 -12.26
N ALA A 9 -1.74 22.81 -12.74
CA ALA A 9 -3.02 22.83 -12.03
C ALA A 9 -3.75 21.50 -12.16
N ALA A 10 -4.55 21.18 -11.14
CA ALA A 10 -5.50 20.07 -11.16
C ALA A 10 -6.62 20.28 -10.15
N VAL A 11 -7.72 19.55 -10.33
CA VAL A 11 -8.73 19.36 -9.29
C VAL A 11 -8.14 18.45 -8.22
N ALA A 12 -8.08 18.92 -6.98
CA ALA A 12 -7.46 18.24 -5.84
C ALA A 12 -8.46 17.45 -4.98
N THR A 13 -9.75 17.63 -5.17
CA THR A 13 -10.83 16.87 -4.51
C THR A 13 -11.24 15.65 -5.34
N ALA A 14 -11.79 14.63 -4.66
CA ALA A 14 -12.31 13.45 -5.32
C ALA A 14 -13.35 13.80 -6.42
N PRO A 15 -13.42 13.06 -7.54
CA PRO A 15 -14.43 13.29 -8.57
C PRO A 15 -15.84 13.03 -8.02
N GLY A 16 -16.82 13.81 -8.51
CA GLY A 16 -18.21 13.68 -8.09
C GLY A 16 -18.87 15.03 -7.77
N ARG A 17 -20.01 14.99 -7.09
CA ARG A 17 -20.74 16.18 -6.64
C ARG A 17 -20.55 16.35 -5.15
N GLY A 18 -20.01 17.48 -4.73
CA GLY A 18 -19.82 17.82 -3.31
C GLY A 18 -20.18 19.27 -3.01
N GLY A 19 -20.28 19.63 -1.74
CA GLY A 19 -20.49 21.01 -1.33
C GLY A 19 -19.29 21.91 -1.63
N VAL A 20 -18.06 21.34 -1.62
CA VAL A 20 -16.81 22.05 -1.87
C VAL A 20 -15.96 21.25 -2.86
N GLY A 21 -15.33 21.95 -3.79
CA GLY A 21 -14.29 21.43 -4.67
C GLY A 21 -13.09 22.35 -4.68
N ILE A 22 -11.90 21.79 -4.89
CA ILE A 22 -10.63 22.51 -4.83
C ILE A 22 -9.89 22.34 -6.14
N VAL A 23 -9.52 23.46 -6.78
CA VAL A 23 -8.52 23.51 -7.84
C VAL A 23 -7.20 23.98 -7.21
N ARG A 24 -6.14 23.18 -7.37
CA ARG A 24 -4.81 23.50 -6.86
C ARG A 24 -3.88 23.87 -8.02
N VAL A 25 -3.10 24.91 -7.81
CA VAL A 25 -2.08 25.40 -8.75
C VAL A 25 -0.73 25.41 -8.03
N SER A 26 0.34 24.96 -8.67
CA SER A 26 1.71 25.01 -8.12
C SER A 26 2.70 25.52 -9.17
N GLY A 27 3.56 26.43 -8.77
CA GLY A 27 4.62 26.97 -9.60
C GLY A 27 4.68 28.51 -9.63
N PRO A 28 5.63 29.09 -10.40
CA PRO A 28 5.98 30.52 -10.32
C PRO A 28 4.85 31.47 -10.75
N ARG A 29 3.81 30.99 -11.45
CA ARG A 29 2.68 31.85 -11.87
C ARG A 29 1.52 31.85 -10.88
N ALA A 30 1.55 31.03 -9.82
CA ALA A 30 0.44 30.86 -8.89
C ALA A 30 -0.06 32.18 -8.30
N ARG A 31 0.86 33.09 -7.92
CA ARG A 31 0.50 34.41 -7.41
C ARG A 31 -0.19 35.30 -8.46
N ALA A 32 0.34 35.35 -9.68
CA ALA A 32 -0.25 36.16 -10.74
C ALA A 32 -1.67 35.64 -11.11
N ILE A 33 -1.86 34.33 -11.12
CA ILE A 33 -3.16 33.69 -11.36
C ILE A 33 -4.15 34.06 -10.24
N ALA A 34 -3.72 34.03 -8.99
CA ALA A 34 -4.55 34.45 -7.86
C ALA A 34 -5.08 35.88 -8.05
N ILE A 35 -4.19 36.82 -8.43
CA ILE A 35 -4.54 38.24 -8.69
C ILE A 35 -5.55 38.34 -9.83
N THR A 36 -5.28 37.66 -10.94
CA THR A 36 -6.15 37.74 -12.14
C THR A 36 -7.55 37.18 -11.87
N LEU A 37 -7.64 36.03 -11.17
CA LEU A 37 -8.93 35.40 -10.88
C LEU A 37 -9.76 36.14 -9.84
N SER A 38 -9.12 36.71 -8.79
CA SER A 38 -9.84 37.33 -7.68
C SER A 38 -9.89 38.85 -7.72
N GLY A 39 -9.15 39.50 -8.66
CA GLY A 39 -9.05 40.94 -8.75
C GLY A 39 -8.26 41.61 -7.64
N ARG A 40 -7.55 40.83 -6.78
CA ARG A 40 -6.80 41.36 -5.62
C ARG A 40 -5.53 40.60 -5.32
N GLU A 41 -4.61 41.25 -4.63
CA GLU A 41 -3.39 40.63 -4.12
C GLU A 41 -3.70 39.63 -2.98
N PRO A 42 -3.28 38.39 -3.05
CA PRO A 42 -3.54 37.40 -1.99
C PRO A 42 -2.59 37.63 -0.79
N THR A 43 -3.13 37.69 0.41
CA THR A 43 -2.35 37.64 1.66
C THR A 43 -1.95 36.18 1.94
N PRO A 44 -0.64 35.89 2.15
CA PRO A 44 -0.19 34.54 2.42
C PRO A 44 -0.92 33.88 3.59
N ARG A 45 -1.39 32.64 3.38
CA ARG A 45 -2.08 31.80 4.40
C ARG A 45 -3.32 32.43 5.00
N HIS A 46 -3.93 33.34 4.30
CA HIS A 46 -5.20 33.97 4.70
C HIS A 46 -6.30 33.53 3.72
N ALA A 47 -7.45 33.12 4.26
CA ALA A 47 -8.61 32.74 3.46
C ALA A 47 -9.33 34.01 2.97
N HIS A 48 -9.33 34.21 1.67
CA HIS A 48 -10.02 35.33 1.03
C HIS A 48 -11.30 34.82 0.39
N TYR A 49 -12.45 35.25 0.88
CA TYR A 49 -13.75 34.99 0.22
C TYR A 49 -13.98 36.04 -0.88
N GLY A 50 -14.46 35.60 -2.02
CA GLY A 50 -14.84 36.47 -3.13
C GLY A 50 -15.07 35.71 -4.45
N PRO A 51 -15.39 36.48 -5.52
CA PRO A 51 -15.64 35.91 -6.85
C PRO A 51 -14.35 35.47 -7.55
N PHE A 52 -14.48 34.46 -8.39
CA PHE A 52 -13.51 34.02 -9.38
C PHE A 52 -14.00 34.41 -10.78
N HIS A 53 -13.19 35.16 -11.54
CA HIS A 53 -13.61 35.77 -12.80
C HIS A 53 -13.11 35.01 -14.03
N ALA A 54 -13.97 34.88 -15.02
CA ALA A 54 -13.65 34.49 -16.37
C ALA A 54 -12.88 35.60 -17.14
N ASP A 55 -12.53 35.35 -18.40
CA ASP A 55 -11.79 36.32 -19.23
C ASP A 55 -12.61 37.56 -19.59
N ASP A 56 -13.91 37.38 -19.78
CA ASP A 56 -14.89 38.42 -20.07
C ASP A 56 -15.32 39.22 -18.82
N GLY A 57 -14.84 38.86 -17.64
CA GLY A 57 -15.20 39.45 -16.35
C GLY A 57 -16.45 38.87 -15.70
N GLU A 58 -17.11 37.90 -16.32
CA GLU A 58 -18.22 37.17 -15.66
C GLU A 58 -17.69 36.37 -14.44
N VAL A 59 -18.55 36.17 -13.46
CA VAL A 59 -18.25 35.39 -12.28
C VAL A 59 -18.44 33.91 -12.58
N ILE A 60 -17.37 33.12 -12.50
CA ILE A 60 -17.42 31.66 -12.63
C ILE A 60 -18.04 31.05 -11.38
N ASP A 61 -17.58 31.48 -10.21
CA ASP A 61 -18.02 31.01 -8.91
C ASP A 61 -17.61 31.99 -7.81
N GLU A 62 -18.15 31.83 -6.60
CA GLU A 62 -17.70 32.53 -5.39
C GLU A 62 -17.20 31.54 -4.36
N GLY A 63 -16.02 31.80 -3.78
CA GLY A 63 -15.41 30.86 -2.87
C GLY A 63 -14.21 31.40 -2.10
N LEU A 64 -13.40 30.49 -1.56
CA LEU A 64 -12.20 30.85 -0.83
C LEU A 64 -10.97 30.69 -1.71
N LEU A 65 -10.08 31.68 -1.65
CA LEU A 65 -8.76 31.65 -2.23
C LEU A 65 -7.73 31.57 -1.10
N LEU A 66 -6.81 30.61 -1.20
CA LEU A 66 -5.67 30.44 -0.29
C LEU A 66 -4.36 30.47 -1.08
N PHE A 67 -3.40 31.25 -0.61
CA PHE A 67 -2.07 31.33 -1.23
C PHE A 67 -0.97 30.96 -0.23
N PHE A 68 -0.09 30.04 -0.64
CA PHE A 68 1.02 29.53 0.14
C PHE A 68 2.33 29.83 -0.61
N PRO A 69 3.10 30.85 -0.22
CA PRO A 69 4.37 31.14 -0.87
C PRO A 69 5.42 30.06 -0.56
N GLY A 70 6.21 29.72 -1.56
CA GLY A 70 7.39 28.88 -1.40
C GLY A 70 8.43 29.53 -0.50
N PRO A 71 9.31 28.76 0.18
CA PRO A 71 9.35 27.29 0.22
C PRO A 71 8.37 26.64 1.23
N HIS A 72 7.58 27.43 1.94
CA HIS A 72 6.69 26.97 3.01
C HIS A 72 5.29 26.60 2.47
N SER A 73 5.24 25.74 1.46
CA SER A 73 4.04 25.18 0.83
C SER A 73 4.17 23.66 0.73
N PHE A 74 3.15 22.99 0.21
CA PHE A 74 3.18 21.53 0.03
C PHE A 74 4.28 21.09 -0.94
N THR A 75 4.36 21.72 -2.11
CA THR A 75 5.34 21.37 -3.16
C THR A 75 6.70 22.06 -2.97
N GLY A 76 6.83 22.98 -2.02
CA GLY A 76 8.01 23.87 -1.92
C GLY A 76 8.00 25.04 -2.90
N GLU A 77 7.04 25.10 -3.84
CA GLU A 77 6.81 26.19 -4.78
C GLU A 77 5.71 27.13 -4.26
N ASP A 78 5.40 28.21 -5.00
CA ASP A 78 4.17 28.96 -4.75
C ASP A 78 2.95 28.08 -5.05
N VAL A 79 2.03 27.94 -4.09
CA VAL A 79 0.81 27.15 -4.24
C VAL A 79 -0.41 28.03 -4.03
N LEU A 80 -1.36 27.91 -4.94
CA LEU A 80 -2.68 28.53 -4.88
C LEU A 80 -3.74 27.46 -4.78
N GLU A 81 -4.72 27.63 -3.91
CA GLU A 81 -5.92 26.80 -3.85
C GLU A 81 -7.16 27.69 -4.01
N LEU A 82 -8.02 27.26 -4.95
CA LEU A 82 -9.32 27.85 -5.24
C LEU A 82 -10.39 26.88 -4.73
N HIS A 83 -11.07 27.23 -3.65
CA HIS A 83 -12.13 26.43 -3.05
C HIS A 83 -13.46 26.99 -3.52
N GLY A 84 -14.06 26.36 -4.51
CA GLY A 84 -15.38 26.69 -5.04
C GLY A 84 -16.43 25.66 -4.68
N HIS A 85 -17.61 25.74 -5.32
CA HIS A 85 -18.63 24.70 -5.22
C HIS A 85 -18.16 23.42 -5.96
N GLY A 86 -18.36 22.25 -5.34
CA GLY A 86 -17.87 20.95 -5.81
C GLY A 86 -18.67 20.33 -6.96
N GLY A 87 -19.22 21.16 -7.84
CA GLY A 87 -19.84 20.72 -9.08
C GLY A 87 -18.78 20.46 -10.17
N PRO A 88 -18.81 19.32 -10.91
CA PRO A 88 -17.78 19.02 -11.91
C PRO A 88 -17.64 20.11 -12.98
N VAL A 89 -18.73 20.72 -13.40
CA VAL A 89 -18.72 21.80 -14.42
C VAL A 89 -18.02 23.05 -13.90
N VAL A 90 -18.32 23.45 -12.66
CA VAL A 90 -17.69 24.65 -12.04
C VAL A 90 -16.19 24.45 -11.87
N LEU A 91 -15.78 23.27 -11.39
CA LEU A 91 -14.36 22.95 -11.23
C LEU A 91 -13.63 22.88 -12.58
N ASP A 92 -14.28 22.37 -13.63
CA ASP A 92 -13.72 22.34 -14.98
C ASP A 92 -13.55 23.77 -15.53
N MET A 93 -14.54 24.65 -15.34
CA MET A 93 -14.45 26.07 -15.74
C MET A 93 -13.28 26.78 -15.02
N LEU A 94 -13.11 26.58 -13.71
CA LEU A 94 -11.99 27.14 -12.94
C LEU A 94 -10.64 26.61 -13.44
N LEU A 95 -10.57 25.30 -13.70
CA LEU A 95 -9.35 24.65 -14.22
C LEU A 95 -9.02 25.14 -15.63
N GLN A 96 -10.01 25.24 -16.51
CA GLN A 96 -9.85 25.77 -17.86
C GLN A 96 -9.35 27.22 -17.81
N ARG A 97 -9.90 28.05 -16.91
CA ARG A 97 -9.42 29.42 -16.73
C ARG A 97 -7.96 29.46 -16.31
N CYS A 98 -7.51 28.56 -15.43
CA CYS A 98 -6.09 28.45 -15.10
C CYS A 98 -5.24 28.08 -16.33
N VAL A 99 -5.72 27.17 -17.19
CA VAL A 99 -5.03 26.79 -18.44
C VAL A 99 -4.92 27.96 -19.41
N GLU A 100 -5.97 28.76 -19.61
CA GLU A 100 -5.96 29.99 -20.42
C GLU A 100 -4.93 31.00 -19.89
N LEU A 101 -4.71 31.05 -18.59
CA LEU A 101 -3.66 31.86 -17.95
C LEU A 101 -2.26 31.23 -18.07
N GLY A 102 -2.09 30.18 -18.89
CA GLY A 102 -0.81 29.57 -19.25
C GLY A 102 -0.29 28.55 -18.21
N VAL A 103 -1.19 27.86 -17.53
CA VAL A 103 -0.89 26.73 -16.68
C VAL A 103 -1.06 25.44 -17.46
N ARG A 104 -0.20 24.45 -17.21
CA ARG A 104 -0.36 23.08 -17.74
C ARG A 104 -1.17 22.23 -16.76
N LEU A 105 -1.93 21.28 -17.28
CA LEU A 105 -2.53 20.26 -16.43
C LEU A 105 -1.46 19.41 -15.77
N ALA A 106 -1.65 19.11 -14.48
CA ALA A 106 -0.77 18.24 -13.71
C ALA A 106 -0.91 16.78 -14.17
N ARG A 107 0.23 16.07 -14.18
CA ARG A 107 0.25 14.60 -14.30
C ARG A 107 -0.22 13.95 -13.00
N PRO A 108 -0.61 12.67 -12.99
CA PRO A 108 -0.85 11.92 -11.77
C PRO A 108 0.36 12.04 -10.81
N GLY A 109 0.11 12.30 -9.52
CA GLY A 109 1.14 12.42 -8.48
C GLY A 109 2.11 13.59 -8.60
N GLU A 110 1.96 14.51 -9.57
CA GLU A 110 2.98 15.53 -9.85
C GLU A 110 3.20 16.54 -8.72
N PHE A 111 2.19 16.84 -7.92
CA PHE A 111 2.37 17.70 -6.74
C PHE A 111 3.25 17.02 -5.69
N SER A 112 3.06 15.71 -5.43
CA SER A 112 3.89 14.93 -4.51
C SER A 112 5.30 14.71 -5.07
N GLU A 113 5.44 14.49 -6.39
CA GLU A 113 6.72 14.43 -7.09
C GLU A 113 7.53 15.74 -6.89
N ARG A 114 6.89 16.90 -7.05
CA ARG A 114 7.53 18.20 -6.81
C ARG A 114 7.88 18.41 -5.34
N ALA A 115 7.03 17.94 -4.42
CA ALA A 115 7.36 17.99 -3.00
C ALA A 115 8.60 17.14 -2.68
N PHE A 116 8.73 15.95 -3.25
CA PHE A 116 9.92 15.11 -3.14
C PHE A 116 11.16 15.80 -3.76
N LEU A 117 11.08 16.29 -5.00
CA LEU A 117 12.18 16.95 -5.69
C LEU A 117 12.64 18.28 -5.03
N ASN A 118 11.78 18.88 -4.22
CA ASN A 118 12.08 20.10 -3.45
C ASN A 118 12.39 19.79 -1.97
N ASP A 119 12.74 18.53 -1.63
CA ASP A 119 13.14 18.08 -0.28
C ASP A 119 12.11 18.40 0.81
N LYS A 120 10.80 18.43 0.45
CA LYS A 120 9.70 18.60 1.41
C LYS A 120 9.30 17.27 2.06
N LEU A 121 9.41 16.21 1.30
CA LEU A 121 9.08 14.83 1.67
C LEU A 121 10.13 13.90 1.07
N ASP A 122 10.47 12.83 1.74
CA ASP A 122 11.14 11.71 1.12
C ASP A 122 10.15 10.80 0.37
N LEU A 123 10.67 9.79 -0.34
CA LEU A 123 9.83 8.94 -1.17
C LEU A 123 8.83 8.10 -0.36
N ALA A 124 9.24 7.59 0.80
CA ALA A 124 8.33 6.83 1.69
C ALA A 124 7.22 7.73 2.27
N GLN A 125 7.53 8.98 2.61
CA GLN A 125 6.53 9.96 3.05
C GLN A 125 5.56 10.34 1.92
N ALA A 126 6.08 10.52 0.68
CA ALA A 126 5.24 10.80 -0.47
C ALA A 126 4.25 9.64 -0.74
N GLU A 127 4.72 8.40 -0.67
CA GLU A 127 3.85 7.21 -0.80
C GLU A 127 2.82 7.10 0.32
N ALA A 128 3.16 7.51 1.54
CA ALA A 128 2.25 7.51 2.67
C ALA A 128 1.03 8.43 2.48
N ILE A 129 1.12 9.46 1.62
CA ILE A 129 -0.04 10.29 1.25
C ILE A 129 -1.07 9.46 0.49
N ALA A 130 -0.63 8.65 -0.48
CA ALA A 130 -1.53 7.77 -1.23
C ALA A 130 -2.13 6.70 -0.29
N ASP A 131 -1.29 6.09 0.57
CA ASP A 131 -1.73 5.08 1.54
C ASP A 131 -2.79 5.64 2.52
N LEU A 132 -2.65 6.90 2.94
CA LEU A 132 -3.63 7.54 3.83
C LEU A 132 -4.99 7.74 3.15
N ILE A 133 -4.98 8.06 1.86
CA ILE A 133 -6.19 8.32 1.09
C ILE A 133 -6.92 7.02 0.76
N GLU A 134 -6.16 5.95 0.48
CA GLU A 134 -6.67 4.62 0.12
C GLU A 134 -6.96 3.75 1.35
N ALA A 135 -6.66 4.26 2.56
CA ALA A 135 -6.78 3.48 3.79
C ALA A 135 -8.19 2.93 3.99
N SER A 136 -8.30 1.61 4.06
CA SER A 136 -9.56 0.87 4.24
C SER A 136 -9.91 0.62 5.71
N SER A 137 -8.99 0.93 6.66
CA SER A 137 -9.21 0.78 8.09
C SER A 137 -8.61 1.95 8.89
N ALA A 138 -9.15 2.18 10.10
CA ALA A 138 -8.62 3.20 11.00
C ALA A 138 -7.15 2.94 11.38
N GLN A 139 -6.74 1.68 11.48
CA GLN A 139 -5.36 1.33 11.79
C GLN A 139 -4.42 1.61 10.60
N ALA A 140 -4.85 1.25 9.37
CA ALA A 140 -4.11 1.60 8.15
C ALA A 140 -3.93 3.12 8.02
N ALA A 141 -4.99 3.91 8.25
CA ALA A 141 -4.91 5.36 8.23
C ALA A 141 -3.92 5.92 9.27
N ARG A 142 -3.94 5.41 10.51
CA ARG A 142 -2.99 5.81 11.56
C ARG A 142 -1.54 5.50 11.19
N ASN A 143 -1.29 4.32 10.62
CA ASN A 143 0.04 3.91 10.19
C ASN A 143 0.53 4.79 9.03
N ALA A 144 -0.35 5.11 8.07
CA ALA A 144 -0.03 6.02 6.98
C ALA A 144 0.30 7.44 7.49
N VAL A 145 -0.44 7.96 8.48
CA VAL A 145 -0.10 9.25 9.12
C VAL A 145 1.27 9.20 9.78
N ARG A 146 1.62 8.13 10.51
CA ARG A 146 2.93 7.98 11.14
C ARG A 146 4.06 7.90 10.09
N SER A 147 3.84 7.19 8.98
CA SER A 147 4.78 7.16 7.85
C SER A 147 4.95 8.54 7.23
N LEU A 148 3.86 9.28 7.03
CA LEU A 148 3.90 10.66 6.54
C LEU A 148 4.66 11.59 7.49
N GLN A 149 4.57 11.36 8.81
CA GLN A 149 5.34 12.06 9.83
C GLN A 149 6.82 11.63 9.89
N GLY A 150 7.24 10.70 9.04
CA GLY A 150 8.63 10.25 8.88
C GLY A 150 9.06 9.15 9.85
N GLU A 151 8.15 8.43 10.51
CA GLU A 151 8.52 7.36 11.44
C GLU A 151 9.31 6.26 10.74
N PHE A 152 8.81 5.79 9.59
CA PHE A 152 9.49 4.76 8.80
C PHE A 152 10.84 5.25 8.26
N SER A 153 10.86 6.43 7.66
CA SER A 153 12.08 7.06 7.12
C SER A 153 13.16 7.22 8.20
N ARG A 154 12.76 7.62 9.41
CA ARG A 154 13.70 7.74 10.52
C ARG A 154 14.33 6.40 10.90
N ARG A 155 13.55 5.31 10.93
CA ARG A 155 14.06 3.94 11.19
C ARG A 155 15.04 3.51 10.11
N VAL A 156 14.71 3.75 8.84
CA VAL A 156 15.60 3.44 7.70
C VAL A 156 16.90 4.26 7.79
N HIS A 157 16.80 5.57 8.07
CA HIS A 157 17.98 6.42 8.22
C HIS A 157 18.88 5.99 9.37
N GLN A 158 18.32 5.59 10.52
CA GLN A 158 19.11 5.06 11.65
C GLN A 158 19.89 3.81 11.25
N LEU A 159 19.24 2.86 10.55
CA LEU A 159 19.91 1.67 10.03
C LEU A 159 21.03 2.04 9.04
N THR A 160 20.74 2.93 8.10
CA THR A 160 21.69 3.36 7.08
C THR A 160 22.90 4.04 7.72
N GLU A 161 22.70 4.90 8.70
CA GLU A 161 23.79 5.59 9.40
C GLU A 161 24.71 4.61 10.16
N ARG A 162 24.12 3.64 10.88
CA ARG A 162 24.90 2.59 11.55
C ARG A 162 25.73 1.75 10.54
N LEU A 163 25.12 1.48 9.40
CA LEU A 163 25.77 0.72 8.33
C LEU A 163 26.93 1.50 7.70
N ILE A 164 26.76 2.82 7.51
CA ILE A 164 27.82 3.73 7.05
C ILE A 164 28.98 3.73 8.04
N GLN A 165 28.70 3.87 9.34
CA GLN A 165 29.72 3.87 10.38
C GLN A 165 30.51 2.55 10.42
N LEU A 166 29.81 1.41 10.33
CA LEU A 166 30.45 0.11 10.25
C LEU A 166 31.31 -0.02 8.98
N ARG A 167 30.82 0.45 7.82
CA ARG A 167 31.56 0.41 6.56
C ARG A 167 32.84 1.26 6.65
N ILE A 168 32.75 2.48 7.16
CA ILE A 168 33.92 3.36 7.35
C ILE A 168 34.97 2.66 8.24
N TYR A 169 34.53 2.01 9.31
CA TYR A 169 35.43 1.27 10.20
C TYR A 169 36.12 0.11 9.49
N VAL A 170 35.38 -0.69 8.70
CA VAL A 170 35.91 -1.81 7.93
C VAL A 170 36.87 -1.34 6.84
N GLU A 171 36.51 -0.29 6.06
CA GLU A 171 37.36 0.29 5.02
C GLU A 171 38.67 0.84 5.63
N ALA A 172 38.60 1.53 6.77
CA ALA A 172 39.79 2.01 7.48
C ALA A 172 40.68 0.85 7.94
N ALA A 173 40.12 -0.24 8.42
CA ALA A 173 40.88 -1.43 8.83
C ALA A 173 41.60 -2.13 7.66
N ILE A 174 41.00 -2.05 6.44
CA ILE A 174 41.62 -2.58 5.21
C ILE A 174 42.75 -1.67 4.73
N ASP A 175 42.57 -0.33 4.79
CA ASP A 175 43.53 0.65 4.26
C ASP A 175 44.78 0.78 5.14
N PHE A 176 44.72 0.45 6.43
CA PHE A 176 45.82 0.56 7.39
C PHE A 176 46.21 -0.78 8.01
N PRO A 177 46.69 -1.77 7.23
CA PRO A 177 47.03 -3.09 7.72
C PRO A 177 48.28 -3.15 8.61
N GLU A 178 49.04 -2.07 8.71
CA GLU A 178 50.29 -2.00 9.48
C GLU A 178 50.10 -1.68 10.97
N GLU A 179 48.85 -1.44 11.43
CA GLU A 179 48.55 -1.28 12.85
C GLU A 179 48.60 -2.65 13.55
N GLU A 180 49.22 -2.69 14.77
CA GLU A 180 49.41 -3.93 15.55
C GLU A 180 48.12 -4.65 15.99
N ILE A 181 46.95 -4.11 15.70
CA ILE A 181 45.64 -4.65 16.05
C ILE A 181 44.98 -5.12 14.77
N ASP A 182 44.68 -6.42 14.69
CA ASP A 182 43.77 -6.96 13.69
C ASP A 182 42.34 -6.58 13.99
N PHE A 183 41.90 -5.41 13.54
CA PHE A 183 40.59 -4.84 13.77
C PHE A 183 39.44 -5.72 13.26
N LEU A 184 39.70 -6.63 12.32
CA LEU A 184 38.72 -7.56 11.80
C LEU A 184 38.57 -8.80 12.68
N ALA A 185 39.64 -9.19 13.41
CA ALA A 185 39.67 -10.37 14.25
C ALA A 185 39.26 -10.08 15.72
N ASP A 186 39.17 -8.84 16.16
CA ASP A 186 38.86 -8.47 17.57
C ASP A 186 37.41 -8.72 18.00
N GLY A 187 36.54 -9.15 17.06
CA GLY A 187 35.12 -9.41 17.30
C GLY A 187 34.23 -8.16 17.33
N HIS A 188 34.81 -6.96 17.27
CA HIS A 188 34.05 -5.71 17.32
C HIS A 188 33.20 -5.50 16.04
N VAL A 189 33.75 -5.77 14.87
CA VAL A 189 33.05 -5.71 13.58
C VAL A 189 31.86 -6.68 13.55
N LEU A 190 32.08 -7.94 14.01
CA LEU A 190 31.01 -8.93 14.09
C LEU A 190 29.88 -8.49 15.02
N ALA A 191 30.21 -7.97 16.21
CA ALA A 191 29.22 -7.52 17.16
C ALA A 191 28.39 -6.32 16.62
N GLN A 192 29.02 -5.39 15.90
CA GLN A 192 28.32 -4.28 15.24
C GLN A 192 27.44 -4.78 14.09
N LEU A 193 27.93 -5.68 13.26
CA LEU A 193 27.20 -6.28 12.15
C LEU A 193 25.95 -7.04 12.66
N ASP A 194 26.10 -7.84 13.72
CA ASP A 194 24.98 -8.54 14.34
C ASP A 194 23.96 -7.57 14.97
N GLY A 195 24.42 -6.46 15.52
CA GLY A 195 23.56 -5.39 16.00
C GLY A 195 22.73 -4.76 14.89
N VAL A 196 23.33 -4.45 13.74
CA VAL A 196 22.63 -3.91 12.54
C VAL A 196 21.63 -4.94 12.01
N ARG A 197 22.00 -6.21 11.89
CA ARG A 197 21.12 -7.29 11.42
C ARG A 197 19.91 -7.50 12.33
N THR A 198 20.11 -7.43 13.64
CA THR A 198 19.03 -7.54 14.64
C THR A 198 18.03 -6.39 14.49
N GLU A 199 18.52 -5.16 14.32
CA GLU A 199 17.67 -4.00 14.11
C GLU A 199 16.93 -4.08 12.75
N LEU A 200 17.63 -4.47 11.67
CA LEU A 200 17.02 -4.68 10.37
C LEU A 200 15.90 -5.72 10.40
N SER A 201 16.12 -6.85 11.11
CA SER A 201 15.09 -7.89 11.26
C SER A 201 13.85 -7.36 12.00
N THR A 202 14.05 -6.47 12.98
CA THR A 202 12.93 -5.81 13.68
C THR A 202 12.16 -4.88 12.77
N VAL A 203 12.87 -4.02 12.00
CA VAL A 203 12.23 -3.12 11.03
C VAL A 203 11.51 -3.90 9.93
N LEU A 204 12.10 -5.00 9.43
CA LEU A 204 11.48 -5.85 8.41
C LEU A 204 10.18 -6.49 8.93
N ARG A 205 10.15 -6.97 10.16
CA ARG A 205 8.94 -7.51 10.79
C ARG A 205 7.86 -6.44 10.95
N GLU A 206 8.20 -5.26 11.49
CA GLU A 206 7.26 -4.14 11.63
C GLU A 206 6.74 -3.66 10.26
N ALA A 207 7.61 -3.57 9.26
CA ALA A 207 7.23 -3.22 7.89
C ALA A 207 6.29 -4.27 7.28
N GLY A 208 6.53 -5.57 7.54
CA GLY A 208 5.65 -6.65 7.13
C GLY A 208 4.24 -6.49 7.69
N GLN A 209 4.10 -6.20 8.99
CA GLN A 209 2.80 -5.92 9.62
C GLN A 209 2.14 -4.68 9.03
N GLY A 210 2.91 -3.62 8.78
CA GLY A 210 2.42 -2.40 8.14
C GLY A 210 1.90 -2.63 6.72
N ALA A 211 2.59 -3.44 5.93
CA ALA A 211 2.16 -3.83 4.59
C ALA A 211 0.87 -4.67 4.61
N LEU A 212 0.74 -5.61 5.54
CA LEU A 212 -0.49 -6.39 5.72
C LEU A 212 -1.70 -5.53 6.05
N LEU A 213 -1.54 -4.53 6.91
CA LEU A 213 -2.62 -3.61 7.27
C LEU A 213 -2.98 -2.66 6.13
N ARG A 214 -2.04 -2.37 5.23
CA ARG A 214 -2.25 -1.56 4.04
C ARG A 214 -2.92 -2.36 2.92
N ASP A 215 -2.29 -3.46 2.51
CA ASP A 215 -2.68 -4.23 1.33
C ASP A 215 -3.85 -5.18 1.63
N GLY A 216 -4.00 -5.60 2.89
CA GLY A 216 -4.98 -6.60 3.28
C GLY A 216 -4.62 -7.99 2.77
N MET A 217 -5.61 -8.89 2.85
CA MET A 217 -5.55 -10.27 2.36
C MET A 217 -6.59 -10.48 1.27
N THR A 218 -6.20 -11.02 0.13
CA THR A 218 -7.14 -11.43 -0.91
C THR A 218 -7.57 -12.87 -0.67
N VAL A 219 -8.87 -13.06 -0.40
CA VAL A 219 -9.46 -14.37 -0.13
C VAL A 219 -10.50 -14.70 -1.19
N VAL A 220 -10.34 -15.85 -1.85
CA VAL A 220 -11.32 -16.38 -2.77
C VAL A 220 -12.20 -17.39 -2.05
N ILE A 221 -13.53 -17.20 -2.10
CA ILE A 221 -14.51 -18.18 -1.60
C ILE A 221 -14.99 -18.99 -2.78
N ALA A 222 -14.66 -20.29 -2.76
CA ALA A 222 -14.94 -21.24 -3.80
C ALA A 222 -15.77 -22.43 -3.30
N GLY A 223 -16.41 -23.18 -4.20
CA GLY A 223 -17.17 -24.38 -3.86
C GLY A 223 -18.47 -24.52 -4.64
N ARG A 224 -19.09 -25.70 -4.57
CA ARG A 224 -20.33 -26.04 -5.30
C ARG A 224 -21.51 -25.12 -4.91
N PRO A 225 -22.53 -25.04 -5.76
CA PRO A 225 -23.81 -24.41 -5.44
C PRO A 225 -24.38 -24.94 -4.13
N ASN A 226 -25.01 -24.06 -3.34
CA ASN A 226 -25.66 -24.38 -2.07
C ASN A 226 -24.74 -24.93 -0.95
N ALA A 227 -23.42 -24.90 -1.13
CA ALA A 227 -22.46 -25.19 -0.06
C ALA A 227 -22.49 -24.15 1.08
N GLY A 228 -23.08 -22.98 0.84
CA GLY A 228 -23.24 -21.92 1.83
C GLY A 228 -22.21 -20.79 1.73
N LYS A 229 -21.61 -20.57 0.54
CA LYS A 229 -20.64 -19.50 0.28
C LYS A 229 -21.16 -18.13 0.68
N SER A 230 -22.32 -17.73 0.17
CA SER A 230 -22.94 -16.42 0.49
C SER A 230 -23.32 -16.31 1.97
N SER A 231 -23.70 -17.43 2.62
CA SER A 231 -23.95 -17.44 4.07
C SER A 231 -22.66 -17.21 4.85
N LEU A 232 -21.55 -17.81 4.42
CA LEU A 232 -20.24 -17.61 5.03
C LEU A 232 -19.76 -16.16 4.85
N LEU A 233 -19.90 -15.62 3.63
CA LEU A 233 -19.56 -14.23 3.33
C LEU A 233 -20.34 -13.25 4.22
N ASN A 234 -21.69 -13.38 4.25
CA ASN A 234 -22.55 -12.57 5.11
C ASN A 234 -22.22 -12.70 6.61
N ALA A 235 -21.84 -13.88 7.06
CA ALA A 235 -21.47 -14.13 8.44
C ALA A 235 -20.10 -13.53 8.79
N LEU A 236 -19.15 -13.50 7.86
CA LEU A 236 -17.88 -12.78 8.02
C LEU A 236 -18.10 -11.27 8.01
N ALA A 237 -18.94 -10.74 7.10
CA ALA A 237 -19.25 -9.32 6.97
C ALA A 237 -20.12 -8.78 8.13
N GLY A 238 -20.98 -9.60 8.71
CA GLY A 238 -22.08 -9.18 9.60
C GLY A 238 -21.71 -8.63 10.97
N ARG A 239 -20.43 -8.59 11.37
CA ARG A 239 -19.96 -7.98 12.65
C ARG A 239 -19.11 -6.74 12.48
N GLU A 240 -18.44 -6.57 11.34
CA GLU A 240 -17.54 -5.44 11.09
C GLU A 240 -17.57 -5.06 9.61
N ALA A 241 -18.78 -4.78 9.06
CA ALA A 241 -18.88 -4.27 7.70
C ALA A 241 -18.09 -2.97 7.60
N ALA A 242 -16.94 -3.02 6.94
CA ALA A 242 -16.27 -1.81 6.51
C ALA A 242 -17.20 -1.02 5.61
N ILE A 243 -17.08 0.28 5.66
CA ILE A 243 -17.79 1.21 4.80
C ILE A 243 -17.52 0.76 3.36
N VAL A 244 -18.56 0.19 2.71
CA VAL A 244 -18.54 -0.05 1.27
C VAL A 244 -18.46 1.34 0.63
N THR A 245 -17.28 1.78 0.31
CA THR A 245 -17.11 2.92 -0.58
C THR A 245 -17.35 2.39 -1.99
N ASP A 246 -18.56 2.64 -2.51
CA ASP A 246 -18.79 2.59 -3.94
C ASP A 246 -17.83 3.59 -4.61
N ILE A 247 -16.66 3.12 -5.00
CA ILE A 247 -15.79 3.90 -5.88
C ILE A 247 -16.48 3.89 -7.24
N ALA A 248 -17.20 4.96 -7.52
CA ALA A 248 -17.87 5.16 -8.79
C ALA A 248 -16.82 5.12 -9.92
N GLY A 249 -16.83 4.04 -10.71
CA GLY A 249 -15.93 3.88 -11.86
C GLY A 249 -15.51 2.43 -12.15
N THR A 250 -15.73 1.47 -11.24
CA THR A 250 -15.26 0.08 -11.38
C THR A 250 -16.38 -0.92 -11.71
N THR A 251 -17.43 -0.50 -12.41
CA THR A 251 -18.61 -1.34 -12.76
C THR A 251 -18.31 -2.53 -13.70
N ARG A 252 -17.05 -2.91 -13.91
CA ARG A 252 -16.63 -4.05 -14.74
C ARG A 252 -15.75 -5.09 -14.01
N ASP A 253 -15.44 -4.86 -12.73
CA ASP A 253 -14.58 -5.79 -11.97
C ASP A 253 -15.42 -6.78 -11.15
N VAL A 254 -14.83 -7.96 -10.92
CA VAL A 254 -15.35 -9.03 -10.04
C VAL A 254 -15.83 -8.41 -8.74
N LEU A 255 -17.01 -8.79 -8.26
CA LEU A 255 -17.57 -8.32 -6.98
C LEU A 255 -16.55 -8.62 -5.87
N ARG A 256 -15.84 -7.59 -5.43
CA ARG A 256 -14.93 -7.65 -4.30
C ARG A 256 -15.64 -7.02 -3.11
N GLU A 257 -15.90 -7.83 -2.09
CA GLU A 257 -16.36 -7.29 -0.81
C GLU A 257 -15.18 -7.01 0.09
N HIS A 258 -15.18 -5.86 0.74
CA HIS A 258 -14.16 -5.46 1.70
C HIS A 258 -14.67 -5.68 3.11
N ILE A 259 -14.02 -6.56 3.85
CA ILE A 259 -14.35 -6.90 5.23
C ILE A 259 -13.13 -6.55 6.10
N LEU A 260 -13.36 -6.16 7.35
CA LEU A 260 -12.30 -6.01 8.34
C LEU A 260 -12.32 -7.18 9.32
N ILE A 261 -11.15 -7.77 9.58
CA ILE A 261 -10.96 -8.73 10.66
C ILE A 261 -9.96 -8.13 11.65
N ASP A 262 -10.43 -7.64 12.80
CA ASP A 262 -9.60 -6.98 13.82
C ASP A 262 -8.72 -5.85 13.25
N GLY A 263 -9.26 -5.08 12.31
CA GLY A 263 -8.55 -3.99 11.64
C GLY A 263 -7.70 -4.39 10.43
N MET A 264 -7.53 -5.69 10.15
CA MET A 264 -6.89 -6.21 8.94
C MET A 264 -7.90 -6.23 7.78
N PRO A 265 -7.62 -5.57 6.65
CA PRO A 265 -8.50 -5.61 5.49
C PRO A 265 -8.51 -7.00 4.84
N LEU A 266 -9.70 -7.47 4.50
CA LEU A 266 -9.92 -8.71 3.76
C LEU A 266 -10.68 -8.40 2.47
N HIS A 267 -10.07 -8.70 1.34
CA HIS A 267 -10.66 -8.54 0.02
C HIS A 267 -11.25 -9.87 -0.42
N VAL A 268 -12.57 -10.02 -0.29
CA VAL A 268 -13.24 -11.28 -0.61
C VAL A 268 -13.74 -11.27 -2.05
N VAL A 269 -13.32 -12.28 -2.80
CA VAL A 269 -13.77 -12.53 -4.16
C VAL A 269 -14.75 -13.71 -4.14
N ASP A 270 -16.05 -13.45 -4.41
CA ASP A 270 -17.06 -14.51 -4.48
C ASP A 270 -17.14 -15.09 -5.91
N THR A 271 -16.89 -16.38 -6.02
CA THR A 271 -17.00 -17.12 -7.28
C THR A 271 -18.43 -17.61 -7.57
N ALA A 272 -19.41 -17.35 -6.70
CA ALA A 272 -20.79 -17.84 -6.85
C ALA A 272 -21.54 -17.21 -8.05
N GLY A 273 -21.11 -16.03 -8.53
CA GLY A 273 -21.65 -15.36 -9.72
C GLY A 273 -21.14 -15.93 -11.05
N LEU A 274 -20.21 -16.88 -11.02
CA LEU A 274 -19.48 -17.37 -12.19
C LEU A 274 -20.00 -18.76 -12.60
N ARG A 275 -21.19 -18.83 -13.19
CA ARG A 275 -21.78 -20.10 -13.60
C ARG A 275 -21.81 -20.29 -15.11
N ASP A 276 -21.75 -21.60 -15.49
CA ASP A 276 -21.93 -22.11 -16.83
C ASP A 276 -23.20 -21.57 -17.50
N THR A 277 -23.02 -20.71 -18.48
CA THR A 277 -23.95 -20.52 -19.57
C THR A 277 -23.16 -20.55 -20.89
N GLU A 278 -23.83 -20.97 -21.93
CA GLU A 278 -23.26 -21.09 -23.28
C GLU A 278 -22.88 -19.72 -23.91
N ASP A 279 -22.95 -18.62 -23.15
CA ASP A 279 -22.76 -17.26 -23.64
C ASP A 279 -21.31 -16.80 -23.46
N GLN A 280 -20.80 -16.06 -24.44
CA GLN A 280 -19.44 -15.53 -24.54
C GLN A 280 -19.04 -14.63 -23.35
N VAL A 281 -20.01 -14.02 -22.66
CA VAL A 281 -19.83 -13.15 -21.48
C VAL A 281 -19.44 -13.97 -20.26
N GLU A 282 -19.92 -15.21 -20.11
CA GLU A 282 -19.63 -16.08 -18.96
C GLU A 282 -18.27 -16.78 -19.05
N ARG A 283 -17.77 -17.07 -20.26
CA ARG A 283 -16.39 -17.55 -20.44
C ARG A 283 -15.37 -16.55 -19.90
N ILE A 284 -15.65 -15.26 -20.06
CA ILE A 284 -14.82 -14.17 -19.49
C ILE A 284 -14.92 -14.18 -17.96
N GLY A 285 -16.08 -14.48 -17.40
CA GLY A 285 -16.30 -14.59 -15.95
C GLY A 285 -15.48 -15.74 -15.34
N VAL A 286 -15.53 -16.93 -15.92
CA VAL A 286 -14.75 -18.10 -15.49
C VAL A 286 -13.25 -17.82 -15.56
N GLN A 287 -12.77 -17.21 -16.63
CA GLN A 287 -11.35 -16.88 -16.80
C GLN A 287 -10.86 -15.86 -15.76
N ARG A 288 -11.72 -14.90 -15.39
CA ARG A 288 -11.43 -13.94 -14.31
C ARG A 288 -11.41 -14.58 -12.91
N ALA A 289 -12.31 -15.55 -12.67
CA ALA A 289 -12.28 -16.30 -11.40
C ALA A 289 -11.01 -17.11 -11.27
N LEU A 290 -10.59 -17.74 -12.36
CA LEU A 290 -9.36 -18.52 -12.39
C LEU A 290 -8.13 -17.61 -12.17
N SER A 291 -8.12 -16.40 -12.76
CA SER A 291 -7.08 -15.41 -12.47
C SER A 291 -7.08 -14.98 -10.99
N ALA A 292 -8.27 -14.71 -10.43
CA ALA A 292 -8.39 -14.33 -9.03
C ALA A 292 -7.93 -15.43 -8.06
N ILE A 293 -8.16 -16.71 -8.40
CA ILE A 293 -7.66 -17.87 -7.64
C ILE A 293 -6.13 -17.93 -7.68
N GLY A 294 -5.53 -17.65 -8.86
CA GLY A 294 -4.06 -17.62 -9.00
C GLY A 294 -3.39 -16.51 -8.19
N GLU A 295 -4.07 -15.37 -8.06
CA GLU A 295 -3.58 -14.18 -7.35
C GLU A 295 -3.94 -14.18 -5.85
N ALA A 296 -4.83 -15.09 -5.40
CA ALA A 296 -5.30 -15.13 -4.03
C ALA A 296 -4.20 -15.50 -3.03
N ASP A 297 -4.20 -14.83 -1.89
CA ASP A 297 -3.37 -15.21 -0.74
C ASP A 297 -3.92 -16.46 -0.06
N ARG A 298 -5.25 -16.63 -0.09
CA ARG A 298 -5.95 -17.78 0.50
C ARG A 298 -7.20 -18.15 -0.30
N ILE A 299 -7.47 -19.45 -0.37
CA ILE A 299 -8.69 -20.01 -0.99
C ILE A 299 -9.48 -20.73 0.09
N LEU A 300 -10.73 -20.31 0.32
CA LEU A 300 -11.69 -21.01 1.18
C LEU A 300 -12.56 -21.90 0.31
N LEU A 301 -12.25 -23.19 0.27
CA LEU A 301 -13.07 -24.18 -0.43
C LEU A 301 -14.22 -24.62 0.47
N VAL A 302 -15.42 -24.09 0.21
CA VAL A 302 -16.61 -24.35 1.04
C VAL A 302 -17.35 -25.59 0.52
N VAL A 303 -17.55 -26.57 1.40
CA VAL A 303 -18.27 -27.78 1.13
C VAL A 303 -19.43 -27.97 2.11
N ASP A 304 -20.50 -28.61 1.66
CA ASP A 304 -21.58 -29.05 2.53
C ASP A 304 -21.13 -30.31 3.28
N ALA A 305 -20.94 -30.22 4.60
CA ALA A 305 -20.46 -31.33 5.42
C ALA A 305 -21.36 -32.55 5.36
N SER A 306 -22.65 -32.40 5.00
CA SER A 306 -23.60 -33.50 4.85
C SER A 306 -23.52 -34.26 3.51
N ALA A 307 -22.73 -33.71 2.54
CA ALA A 307 -22.56 -34.34 1.25
C ALA A 307 -21.58 -35.53 1.32
N PRO A 308 -21.83 -36.63 0.60
CA PRO A 308 -20.95 -37.82 0.63
C PRO A 308 -19.51 -37.55 0.23
N GLU A 309 -19.29 -36.56 -0.65
CA GLU A 309 -17.98 -36.18 -1.21
C GLU A 309 -17.25 -35.13 -0.37
N ALA A 310 -17.79 -34.77 0.80
CA ALA A 310 -17.28 -33.64 1.61
C ALA A 310 -15.83 -33.82 2.15
N SER A 311 -15.24 -34.99 1.97
CA SER A 311 -13.89 -35.33 2.43
C SER A 311 -12.84 -35.31 1.31
N ASP A 312 -13.23 -35.19 0.04
CA ASP A 312 -12.31 -35.18 -1.09
C ASP A 312 -12.45 -33.88 -1.90
N PRO A 313 -11.51 -32.95 -1.73
CA PRO A 313 -11.51 -31.69 -2.48
C PRO A 313 -11.49 -31.88 -4.01
N SER A 314 -10.85 -32.97 -4.49
CA SER A 314 -10.70 -33.23 -5.91
C SER A 314 -12.02 -33.70 -6.54
N ALA A 315 -12.84 -34.42 -5.79
CA ALA A 315 -14.20 -34.82 -6.21
C ALA A 315 -15.19 -33.64 -6.14
N LEU A 316 -14.88 -32.63 -5.32
CA LEU A 316 -15.78 -31.51 -5.07
C LEU A 316 -15.76 -30.45 -6.17
N TRP A 317 -14.64 -30.33 -6.84
CA TRP A 317 -14.47 -29.33 -7.90
C TRP A 317 -13.44 -29.80 -8.93
N PRO A 318 -13.84 -30.55 -9.94
CA PRO A 318 -12.93 -31.10 -10.95
C PRO A 318 -12.15 -30.01 -11.69
N GLU A 319 -12.77 -28.84 -11.96
CA GLU A 319 -12.11 -27.71 -12.62
C GLU A 319 -11.02 -27.08 -11.74
N PHE A 320 -11.08 -27.29 -10.42
CA PHE A 320 -10.06 -26.83 -9.47
C PHE A 320 -8.75 -27.61 -9.60
N LEU A 321 -8.80 -28.85 -10.09
CA LEU A 321 -7.63 -29.71 -10.32
C LEU A 321 -6.74 -29.18 -11.44
N ASP A 322 -7.34 -28.57 -12.47
CA ASP A 322 -6.58 -27.98 -13.57
C ASP A 322 -5.73 -26.77 -13.10
N PHE A 323 -6.04 -26.21 -11.94
CA PHE A 323 -5.35 -25.06 -11.34
C PHE A 323 -4.28 -25.42 -10.32
N SER A 324 -4.33 -26.61 -9.73
CA SER A 324 -3.40 -27.14 -8.71
C SER A 324 -2.82 -26.05 -7.79
N PRO A 325 -3.67 -25.31 -7.03
CA PRO A 325 -3.15 -24.29 -6.12
C PRO A 325 -2.24 -24.99 -5.09
N GLU A 326 -1.25 -24.26 -4.61
CA GLU A 326 -0.38 -24.75 -3.55
C GLU A 326 -1.22 -25.24 -2.36
N PRO A 327 -1.03 -26.48 -1.85
CA PRO A 327 -1.84 -27.02 -0.75
C PRO A 327 -1.90 -26.08 0.46
N GLY A 328 -0.79 -25.42 0.75
CA GLY A 328 -0.70 -24.43 1.82
C GLY A 328 -1.60 -23.20 1.64
N LYS A 329 -2.11 -22.89 0.46
CA LYS A 329 -3.03 -21.77 0.19
C LYS A 329 -4.51 -22.15 0.31
N VAL A 330 -4.85 -23.42 0.45
CA VAL A 330 -6.24 -23.89 0.49
C VAL A 330 -6.66 -24.18 1.93
N THR A 331 -7.81 -23.65 2.34
CA THR A 331 -8.49 -24.05 3.56
C THR A 331 -9.82 -24.70 3.18
N LEU A 332 -10.01 -25.96 3.55
CA LEU A 332 -11.27 -26.67 3.37
C LEU A 332 -12.24 -26.26 4.47
N ILE A 333 -13.36 -25.66 4.10
CA ILE A 333 -14.42 -25.24 5.03
C ILE A 333 -15.57 -26.24 4.95
N ARG A 334 -15.71 -27.10 5.94
CA ARG A 334 -16.83 -28.02 6.10
C ARG A 334 -17.98 -27.28 6.77
N ASN A 335 -18.85 -26.69 5.94
CA ASN A 335 -19.98 -25.90 6.42
C ASN A 335 -21.19 -26.78 6.72
N LYS A 336 -22.16 -26.29 7.47
CA LYS A 336 -23.36 -26.96 7.95
C LYS A 336 -23.06 -28.11 8.93
N ALA A 337 -22.05 -27.91 9.77
CA ALA A 337 -21.67 -28.89 10.81
C ALA A 337 -22.83 -29.20 11.80
N ASP A 338 -23.79 -28.28 11.93
CA ASP A 338 -25.05 -28.49 12.67
C ASP A 338 -25.90 -29.67 12.15
N LEU A 339 -25.82 -29.98 10.86
CA LEU A 339 -26.57 -31.11 10.25
C LEU A 339 -25.88 -32.47 10.45
N THR A 340 -24.54 -32.46 10.61
CA THR A 340 -23.76 -33.69 10.77
C THR A 340 -23.41 -34.02 12.21
N GLY A 341 -23.52 -33.01 13.11
CA GLY A 341 -23.08 -33.14 14.48
C GLY A 341 -21.55 -33.15 14.63
N GLU A 342 -20.81 -32.71 13.60
CA GLU A 342 -19.35 -32.62 13.66
C GLU A 342 -18.92 -31.61 14.70
N ALA A 343 -17.80 -31.89 15.39
CA ALA A 343 -17.20 -30.91 16.28
C ALA A 343 -16.63 -29.71 15.51
N ILE A 344 -16.89 -28.52 15.99
CA ILE A 344 -16.32 -27.28 15.45
C ILE A 344 -14.83 -27.25 15.82
N VAL A 345 -13.96 -27.48 14.86
CA VAL A 345 -12.51 -27.59 15.07
C VAL A 345 -11.74 -27.26 13.81
N LEU A 346 -10.59 -26.61 13.98
CA LEU A 346 -9.57 -26.43 12.95
C LEU A 346 -8.54 -27.56 13.06
N ARG A 347 -8.28 -28.25 11.97
CA ARG A 347 -7.26 -29.29 11.85
C ARG A 347 -6.31 -28.94 10.73
N CYS A 348 -5.00 -29.13 10.94
CA CYS A 348 -4.00 -29.07 9.88
C CYS A 348 -3.44 -30.48 9.71
N ASP A 349 -3.35 -30.94 8.47
CA ASP A 349 -2.70 -32.20 8.14
C ASP A 349 -1.17 -32.04 8.01
N ASN A 350 -0.48 -33.16 7.75
CA ASN A 350 0.97 -33.18 7.61
C ASN A 350 1.47 -32.44 6.35
N ASP A 351 0.61 -32.24 5.36
CA ASP A 351 0.90 -31.55 4.10
C ASP A 351 0.58 -30.05 4.18
N GLY A 352 0.19 -29.57 5.38
CA GLY A 352 -0.12 -28.15 5.64
C GLY A 352 -1.49 -27.69 5.18
N GLN A 353 -2.37 -28.62 4.71
CA GLN A 353 -3.74 -28.30 4.37
C GLN A 353 -4.58 -28.13 5.64
N ALA A 354 -5.23 -26.99 5.76
CA ALA A 354 -6.13 -26.69 6.86
C ALA A 354 -7.57 -27.11 6.52
N THR A 355 -8.24 -27.76 7.49
CA THR A 355 -9.67 -28.11 7.42
C THR A 355 -10.39 -27.56 8.64
N LEU A 356 -11.43 -26.76 8.43
CA LEU A 356 -12.24 -26.15 9.47
C LEU A 356 -13.71 -26.58 9.32
N SER A 357 -14.28 -27.19 10.37
CA SER A 357 -15.71 -27.44 10.47
C SER A 357 -16.40 -26.25 11.13
N LEU A 358 -17.48 -25.74 10.52
CA LEU A 358 -18.23 -24.59 11.04
C LEU A 358 -19.71 -24.63 10.62
N CYS A 359 -20.52 -23.77 11.21
CA CYS A 359 -21.88 -23.47 10.77
C CYS A 359 -22.01 -21.98 10.46
N ALA A 360 -21.98 -21.60 9.19
CA ALA A 360 -22.08 -20.22 8.76
C ALA A 360 -23.42 -19.56 9.16
N ARG A 361 -24.49 -20.36 9.30
CA ARG A 361 -25.83 -19.87 9.67
C ARG A 361 -25.93 -19.47 11.15
N SER A 362 -25.36 -20.25 12.06
CA SER A 362 -25.37 -19.95 13.51
C SER A 362 -24.20 -19.04 13.92
N GLY A 363 -23.14 -18.97 13.10
CA GLY A 363 -21.90 -18.29 13.42
C GLY A 363 -20.89 -19.12 14.21
N GLU A 364 -21.21 -20.39 14.51
CA GLU A 364 -20.29 -21.28 15.20
C GLU A 364 -19.07 -21.60 14.33
N GLY A 365 -17.87 -21.42 14.88
CA GLY A 365 -16.60 -21.65 14.19
C GLY A 365 -16.08 -20.46 13.39
N LEU A 366 -16.82 -19.35 13.28
CA LEU A 366 -16.35 -18.15 12.57
C LEU A 366 -15.12 -17.52 13.24
N GLU A 367 -15.06 -17.55 14.57
CA GLU A 367 -13.91 -17.02 15.30
C GLU A 367 -12.63 -17.83 15.01
N LEU A 368 -12.75 -19.14 14.93
CA LEU A 368 -11.63 -20.00 14.51
C LEU A 368 -11.18 -19.69 13.08
N LEU A 369 -12.14 -19.37 12.18
CA LEU A 369 -11.79 -18.96 10.81
C LEU A 369 -11.04 -17.63 10.81
N ARG A 370 -11.47 -16.64 11.59
CA ARG A 370 -10.81 -15.33 11.71
C ARG A 370 -9.38 -15.47 12.22
N GLU A 371 -9.20 -16.20 13.32
CA GLU A 371 -7.87 -16.49 13.88
C GLU A 371 -6.99 -17.25 12.88
N HIS A 372 -7.55 -18.21 12.16
CA HIS A 372 -6.83 -18.93 11.12
C HIS A 372 -6.37 -18.01 9.99
N LEU A 373 -7.24 -17.13 9.49
CA LEU A 373 -6.88 -16.16 8.44
C LEU A 373 -5.79 -15.20 8.90
N LYS A 374 -5.89 -14.67 10.13
CA LYS A 374 -4.83 -13.84 10.73
C LYS A 374 -3.50 -14.60 10.80
N HIS A 375 -3.54 -15.84 11.28
CA HIS A 375 -2.34 -16.69 11.38
C HIS A 375 -1.71 -16.97 10.02
N CYS A 376 -2.50 -17.25 8.98
CA CYS A 376 -2.02 -17.50 7.62
C CYS A 376 -1.24 -16.32 7.03
N MET A 377 -1.60 -15.10 7.42
CA MET A 377 -0.92 -13.86 6.99
C MET A 377 0.23 -13.46 7.91
N GLY A 378 0.43 -14.16 9.02
CA GLY A 378 1.39 -13.73 10.04
C GLY A 378 0.99 -12.44 10.72
N TYR A 379 -0.32 -12.12 10.79
CA TYR A 379 -0.82 -10.93 11.46
C TYR A 379 -0.75 -11.10 12.99
N GLU A 380 0.03 -10.26 13.65
CA GLU A 380 0.20 -10.21 15.09
C GLU A 380 -0.53 -9.01 15.67
N GLN A 381 -1.59 -9.24 16.45
CA GLN A 381 -2.40 -8.17 17.05
C GLN A 381 -1.63 -7.36 18.12
N THR A 382 -0.51 -7.86 18.61
CA THR A 382 0.31 -7.25 19.67
C THR A 382 1.38 -6.30 19.16
N ALA A 383 1.69 -6.34 17.86
CA ALA A 383 2.64 -5.41 17.30
C ALA A 383 1.92 -4.07 17.13
N GLU A 384 2.31 -3.06 17.91
CA GLU A 384 2.09 -1.69 17.50
C GLU A 384 2.84 -1.49 16.17
N SER A 385 2.19 -1.89 15.06
CA SER A 385 2.71 -1.54 13.73
C SER A 385 2.80 -0.03 13.70
N SER A 386 4.03 0.46 13.68
CA SER A 386 4.29 1.88 13.91
C SER A 386 4.15 2.70 12.63
N PHE A 387 4.10 2.06 11.45
CA PHE A 387 4.11 2.73 10.15
C PHE A 387 3.50 1.86 9.04
N SER A 388 3.14 2.48 7.91
CA SER A 388 2.78 1.79 6.65
C SER A 388 4.05 1.44 5.87
N ALA A 389 4.04 0.30 5.19
CA ALA A 389 5.09 -0.09 4.26
C ALA A 389 4.49 -0.68 2.98
N ARG A 390 5.27 -0.70 1.91
CA ARG A 390 4.91 -1.26 0.61
C ARG A 390 5.81 -2.43 0.26
N ARG A 391 5.38 -3.26 -0.68
CA ARG A 391 6.15 -4.42 -1.14
C ARG A 391 7.59 -4.05 -1.54
N ARG A 392 7.79 -2.96 -2.28
CA ARG A 392 9.13 -2.49 -2.63
C ARG A 392 10.04 -2.22 -1.42
N HIS A 393 9.45 -1.71 -0.31
CA HIS A 393 10.19 -1.49 0.93
C HIS A 393 10.63 -2.81 1.55
N LEU A 394 9.73 -3.81 1.56
CA LEU A 394 10.05 -5.16 2.06
C LEU A 394 11.14 -5.81 1.20
N ASP A 395 11.07 -5.66 -0.11
CA ASP A 395 12.05 -6.21 -1.04
C ASP A 395 13.42 -5.54 -0.84
N ALA A 396 13.47 -4.21 -0.65
CA ALA A 396 14.70 -3.48 -0.34
C ALA A 396 15.29 -3.89 1.03
N LEU A 397 14.46 -4.04 2.07
CA LEU A 397 14.90 -4.51 3.39
C LEU A 397 15.42 -5.96 3.34
N ARG A 398 14.78 -6.84 2.58
CA ARG A 398 15.24 -8.23 2.38
C ARG A 398 16.55 -8.29 1.64
N LEU A 399 16.69 -7.50 0.57
CA LEU A 399 17.94 -7.41 -0.18
C LEU A 399 19.09 -6.91 0.70
N ALA A 400 18.83 -5.91 1.55
CA ALA A 400 19.82 -5.46 2.53
C ALA A 400 20.18 -6.58 3.52
N ASP A 401 19.23 -7.37 4.03
CA ASP A 401 19.49 -8.51 4.92
C ASP A 401 20.31 -9.61 4.23
N GLU A 402 20.05 -9.88 2.94
CA GLU A 402 20.82 -10.84 2.15
C GLU A 402 22.27 -10.42 2.04
N HIS A 403 22.55 -9.16 1.73
CA HIS A 403 23.91 -8.63 1.67
C HIS A 403 24.60 -8.67 3.04
N LEU A 404 23.93 -8.28 4.12
CA LEU A 404 24.50 -8.33 5.46
C LEU A 404 24.79 -9.77 5.91
N ARG A 405 23.95 -10.73 5.53
CA ARG A 405 24.19 -12.16 5.78
C ARG A 405 25.39 -12.67 5.00
N HIS A 406 25.45 -12.34 3.72
CA HIS A 406 26.58 -12.72 2.88
C HIS A 406 27.90 -12.11 3.40
N GLY A 407 27.92 -10.82 3.73
CA GLY A 407 29.08 -10.15 4.34
C GLY A 407 29.51 -10.77 5.67
N HIS A 408 28.56 -11.17 6.52
CA HIS A 408 28.86 -11.88 7.75
C HIS A 408 29.57 -13.22 7.48
N ASP A 409 29.08 -14.00 6.50
CA ASP A 409 29.66 -15.29 6.14
C ASP A 409 31.06 -15.10 5.52
N GLN A 410 31.27 -14.09 4.67
CA GLN A 410 32.58 -13.76 4.11
C GLN A 410 33.59 -13.41 5.21
N LEU A 411 33.20 -12.65 6.22
CA LEU A 411 34.06 -12.31 7.33
C LEU A 411 34.38 -13.53 8.21
N THR A 412 33.38 -14.34 8.57
CA THR A 412 33.53 -15.45 9.53
C THR A 412 34.20 -16.67 8.91
N LEU A 413 33.96 -16.98 7.63
CA LEU A 413 34.49 -18.19 6.97
C LEU A 413 35.80 -17.92 6.24
N ALA A 414 35.98 -16.73 5.64
CA ALA A 414 37.12 -16.42 4.78
C ALA A 414 38.01 -15.30 5.33
N GLY A 415 37.62 -14.59 6.40
CA GLY A 415 38.33 -13.41 6.89
C GLY A 415 38.44 -12.27 5.85
N ALA A 416 37.48 -12.23 4.88
CA ALA A 416 37.53 -11.35 3.73
C ALA A 416 36.89 -10.01 4.02
N GLY A 417 37.63 -9.08 4.64
CA GLY A 417 37.13 -7.73 4.96
C GLY A 417 36.73 -6.92 3.75
N GLU A 418 37.42 -7.04 2.62
CA GLU A 418 37.11 -6.35 1.37
C GLU A 418 35.72 -6.74 0.83
N LEU A 419 35.36 -8.03 0.90
CA LEU A 419 34.06 -8.53 0.47
C LEU A 419 32.97 -8.06 1.41
N LEU A 420 33.23 -8.00 2.73
CA LEU A 420 32.32 -7.41 3.68
C LEU A 420 32.05 -5.94 3.36
N ALA A 421 33.10 -5.14 3.06
CA ALA A 421 32.92 -3.71 2.72
C ALA A 421 32.01 -3.52 1.50
N GLU A 422 32.14 -4.36 0.47
CA GLU A 422 31.25 -4.32 -0.70
C GLU A 422 29.81 -4.72 -0.36
N ASP A 423 29.60 -5.78 0.44
CA ASP A 423 28.27 -6.17 0.90
C ASP A 423 27.60 -5.08 1.76
N LEU A 424 28.37 -4.39 2.62
CA LEU A 424 27.86 -3.24 3.39
C LEU A 424 27.45 -2.09 2.47
N ARG A 425 28.20 -1.84 1.39
CA ARG A 425 27.88 -0.81 0.39
C ARG A 425 26.57 -1.16 -0.35
N LEU A 426 26.41 -2.41 -0.76
CA LEU A 426 25.19 -2.88 -1.45
C LEU A 426 23.96 -2.84 -0.54
N ALA A 427 24.09 -3.23 0.73
CA ALA A 427 23.03 -3.12 1.73
C ALA A 427 22.63 -1.65 1.94
N GLN A 428 23.59 -0.73 2.03
CA GLN A 428 23.33 0.71 2.13
C GLN A 428 22.56 1.22 0.91
N GLN A 429 22.94 0.81 -0.29
CA GLN A 429 22.26 1.19 -1.53
C GLN A 429 20.80 0.72 -1.52
N ALA A 430 20.55 -0.55 -1.15
CA ALA A 430 19.20 -1.10 -1.04
C ALA A 430 18.32 -0.33 -0.05
N LEU A 431 18.85 0.02 1.14
CA LEU A 431 18.11 0.85 2.11
C LEU A 431 17.85 2.27 1.58
N GLY A 432 18.78 2.84 0.82
CA GLY A 432 18.64 4.19 0.23
C GLY A 432 17.53 4.28 -0.82
N GLU A 433 17.17 3.18 -1.48
CA GLU A 433 16.06 3.12 -2.43
C GLU A 433 14.70 3.37 -1.74
N ILE A 434 14.57 3.03 -0.45
CA ILE A 434 13.32 3.21 0.32
C ILE A 434 12.95 4.68 0.42
N THR A 435 13.92 5.52 0.76
CA THR A 435 13.72 6.97 0.97
C THR A 435 13.95 7.81 -0.28
N GLY A 436 14.47 7.18 -1.36
CA GLY A 436 14.76 7.85 -2.62
C GLY A 436 16.14 8.49 -2.70
N ALA A 437 17.05 8.20 -1.74
CA ALA A 437 18.43 8.67 -1.79
C ALA A 437 19.20 8.14 -3.01
N PHE A 438 18.84 6.94 -3.45
CA PHE A 438 19.36 6.26 -4.65
C PHE A 438 18.17 5.74 -5.48
N SER A 439 17.52 6.59 -6.26
CA SER A 439 16.41 6.18 -7.11
C SER A 439 16.66 6.55 -8.57
N SER A 440 16.24 5.68 -9.49
CA SER A 440 16.25 5.97 -10.92
C SER A 440 15.01 6.79 -11.30
N ASP A 441 15.11 7.61 -12.36
CA ASP A 441 13.98 8.39 -12.90
C ASP A 441 12.80 7.47 -13.28
N ASP A 442 13.07 6.24 -13.78
CA ASP A 442 12.04 5.25 -14.12
C ASP A 442 11.26 4.77 -12.89
N LEU A 443 11.95 4.56 -11.75
CA LEU A 443 11.29 4.16 -10.51
C LEU A 443 10.39 5.27 -9.99
N LEU A 444 10.88 6.52 -9.97
CA LEU A 444 10.08 7.68 -9.57
C LEU A 444 8.85 7.85 -10.47
N GLY A 445 9.03 7.72 -11.79
CA GLY A 445 7.95 7.77 -12.76
C GLY A 445 6.86 6.73 -12.49
N ARG A 446 7.21 5.50 -12.18
CA ARG A 446 6.25 4.42 -11.84
C ARG A 446 5.51 4.68 -10.54
N ILE A 447 6.21 5.12 -9.49
CA ILE A 447 5.60 5.41 -8.19
C ILE A 447 4.57 6.53 -8.32
N PHE A 448 4.96 7.67 -8.88
CA PHE A 448 4.07 8.83 -8.98
C PHE A 448 2.94 8.65 -10.00
N SER A 449 3.14 7.88 -11.07
CA SER A 449 2.06 7.58 -12.03
C SER A 449 0.89 6.78 -11.43
N SER A 450 1.11 6.07 -10.33
CA SER A 450 0.07 5.35 -9.60
C SER A 450 -0.78 6.24 -8.69
N PHE A 451 -0.39 7.51 -8.48
CA PHE A 451 -1.11 8.43 -7.60
C PHE A 451 -2.29 9.06 -8.31
N CYS A 452 -3.27 9.56 -7.54
CA CYS A 452 -4.38 10.33 -8.09
C CYS A 452 -3.90 11.68 -8.68
N ILE A 453 -4.59 12.17 -9.72
CA ILE A 453 -4.39 13.52 -10.26
C ILE A 453 -4.77 14.53 -9.17
N GLY A 454 -3.95 15.58 -9.00
CA GLY A 454 -4.18 16.62 -7.99
C GLY A 454 -3.45 16.41 -6.66
N LYS A 455 -2.63 15.34 -6.57
CA LYS A 455 -1.81 14.99 -5.39
C LYS A 455 -0.36 14.86 -5.74
#